data_1f8e8334992624678ba2b7306fb729be
#
_entry.id   1f8e8334992624678ba2b7306fb729be
#
_cell.length_a   1.000
_cell.length_b   1.000
_cell.length_c   1.000
_cell.angle_alpha   90.00
_cell.angle_beta   90.00
_cell.angle_gamma   90.00
#
_symmetry.space_group_name_H-M   'P 1'
#
loop_
_entity.id
_entity.type
_entity.pdbx_description
1 polymer ?
#
loop_
_entity_poly.entity_id
_entity_poly.type
_entity_poly.pdbx_seq_one_letter_code
_entity_poly.pdbx_strand_id
1 'polypeptide(L)'
;MPGKKNARGESEGPPNRADDFAKTFYALKMVFVKYEKHLKVTADTREKYYLETRSPSYKENPLFFGAVIRGRAYVSFHLMPLYWEPALAKGISAELRERMQGKSCFNFVTPDAELFRELGRLTNRGFALYKRKNLL
;
A
#
# COMPACT_ATOMS: atom_id res chain seq x y z
N MET A 1 1.59 -29.62 -10.99
CA MET A 1 1.24 -29.11 -11.02
C MET A 1 1.03 -28.69 -11.10
N PRO A 2 1.36 -29.17 -10.99
CA PRO A 2 0.96 -28.70 -11.10
C PRO A 2 1.14 -28.16 -11.56
N GLY A 3 1.44 -28.17 -11.71
CA GLY A 3 1.37 -27.68 -12.08
C GLY A 3 2.00 -27.12 -12.76
N LYS A 4 2.47 -26.90 -13.12
CA LYS A 4 2.89 -26.34 -13.70
C LYS A 4 3.72 -25.58 -13.80
N LYS A 5 4.62 -25.46 -13.62
CA LYS A 5 5.14 -24.64 -13.57
C LYS A 5 5.68 -23.96 -14.46
N ASN A 6 5.79 -23.68 -14.76
CA ASN A 6 5.98 -22.92 -15.35
C ASN A 6 6.88 -22.13 -15.62
N ALA A 7 7.04 -22.10 -16.10
CA ALA A 7 7.85 -21.62 -16.18
C ALA A 7 8.61 -21.17 -15.28
N ARG A 8 8.62 -21.43 -14.79
CA ARG A 8 8.86 -21.26 -13.86
C ARG A 8 8.88 -22.09 -13.39
N GLY A 9 9.06 -22.48 -13.56
CA GLY A 9 8.82 -23.36 -13.15
C GLY A 9 7.95 -23.85 -12.71
N GLU A 10 7.45 -24.07 -12.58
CA GLU A 10 6.60 -24.48 -12.19
C GLU A 10 5.94 -24.95 -12.50
N SER A 11 6.03 -25.45 -12.40
CA SER A 11 4.84 -26.07 -12.68
C SER A 11 3.88 -25.25 -13.41
N GLU A 12 3.13 -25.75 -14.20
CA GLU A 12 2.14 -25.17 -14.95
C GLU A 12 0.82 -25.15 -14.29
N GLY A 13 0.67 -25.30 -13.03
CA GLY A 13 -0.61 -25.33 -12.34
C GLY A 13 -1.16 -23.94 -12.13
N PRO A 14 -2.30 -23.79 -11.45
CA PRO A 14 -2.85 -22.49 -11.13
C PRO A 14 -1.88 -21.68 -10.28
N PRO A 15 -1.98 -20.35 -10.33
CA PRO A 15 -1.06 -19.50 -9.56
C PRO A 15 -1.07 -19.86 -8.08
N ASN A 16 0.09 -19.80 -7.45
CA ASN A 16 0.20 -19.99 -6.02
C ASN A 16 -0.20 -18.68 -5.33
N ARG A 17 -1.40 -18.63 -4.80
CA ARG A 17 -1.93 -17.42 -4.19
C ARG A 17 -1.07 -16.94 -3.03
N ALA A 18 -0.53 -17.86 -2.23
CA ALA A 18 0.31 -17.47 -1.10
C ALA A 18 1.57 -16.75 -1.57
N ASP A 19 2.23 -17.27 -2.64
CA ASP A 19 3.40 -16.62 -3.20
C ASP A 19 3.05 -15.26 -3.80
N ASP A 20 1.94 -15.19 -4.53
CA ASP A 20 1.51 -13.93 -5.13
C ASP A 20 1.21 -12.89 -4.05
N PHE A 21 0.56 -13.31 -2.97
CA PHE A 21 0.27 -12.38 -1.88
C PHE A 21 1.55 -11.92 -1.18
N ALA A 22 2.52 -12.82 -1.00
CA ALA A 22 3.79 -12.42 -0.38
C ALA A 22 4.53 -11.41 -1.25
N LYS A 23 4.58 -11.65 -2.55
CA LYS A 23 5.24 -10.73 -3.48
C LYS A 23 4.50 -9.40 -3.56
N THR A 24 3.17 -9.45 -3.58
CA THR A 24 2.34 -8.25 -3.63
C THR A 24 2.53 -7.42 -2.37
N PHE A 25 2.52 -8.08 -1.21
CA PHE A 25 2.73 -7.42 0.07
C PHE A 25 4.09 -6.71 0.10
N TYR A 26 5.15 -7.44 -0.29
CA TYR A 26 6.49 -6.87 -0.26
C TYR A 26 6.60 -5.66 -1.20
N ALA A 27 6.07 -5.78 -2.42
CA ALA A 27 6.16 -4.70 -3.39
C ALA A 27 5.39 -3.46 -2.92
N LEU A 28 4.23 -3.67 -2.29
CA LEU A 28 3.46 -2.54 -1.75
C LEU A 28 4.16 -1.92 -0.54
N LYS A 29 4.76 -2.74 0.31
CA LYS A 29 5.53 -2.23 1.44
C LYS A 29 6.65 -1.32 0.95
N MET A 30 7.31 -1.71 -0.15
CA MET A 30 8.43 -0.92 -0.67
C MET A 30 8.01 0.48 -1.11
N VAL A 31 6.72 0.69 -1.42
CA VAL A 31 6.24 2.02 -1.74
C VAL A 31 6.38 2.95 -0.53
N PHE A 32 6.24 2.41 0.68
CA PHE A 32 6.29 3.18 1.92
C PHE A 32 7.68 3.29 2.54
N VAL A 33 8.60 2.40 2.22
CA VAL A 33 9.84 2.25 3.00
C VAL A 33 10.67 3.53 3.05
N LYS A 34 10.71 4.31 1.97
CA LYS A 34 11.51 5.53 1.97
C LYS A 34 11.00 6.59 2.95
N TYR A 35 9.76 6.44 3.43
CA TYR A 35 9.19 7.40 4.38
C TYR A 35 9.49 7.03 5.83
N GLU A 36 10.14 5.88 6.06
CA GLU A 36 10.47 5.45 7.42
C GLU A 36 11.39 6.42 8.13
N LYS A 37 12.19 7.18 7.39
CA LYS A 37 13.06 8.16 8.03
C LYS A 37 12.30 9.36 8.58
N HIS A 38 11.04 9.50 8.21
CA HIS A 38 10.20 10.62 8.67
C HIS A 38 9.00 10.16 9.51
N LEU A 39 8.71 8.87 9.48
CA LEU A 39 7.52 8.30 10.12
C LEU A 39 7.94 7.15 11.00
N LYS A 40 7.02 6.71 11.85
CA LYS A 40 7.28 5.61 12.77
C LYS A 40 6.64 4.34 12.24
N VAL A 41 7.41 3.26 12.18
CA VAL A 41 6.89 1.93 11.85
C VAL A 41 6.31 1.35 13.12
N THR A 42 4.98 1.16 13.14
CA THR A 42 4.31 0.64 14.34
C THR A 42 3.95 -0.83 14.22
N ALA A 43 4.04 -1.40 13.01
CA ALA A 43 3.91 -2.84 12.81
C ALA A 43 4.72 -3.20 11.58
N ASP A 44 5.42 -4.34 11.63
CA ASP A 44 6.22 -4.80 10.50
C ASP A 44 6.32 -6.32 10.57
N THR A 45 5.24 -6.97 10.15
CA THR A 45 5.14 -8.42 10.11
C THR A 45 4.86 -8.86 8.68
N ARG A 46 4.73 -10.16 8.46
CA ARG A 46 4.41 -10.67 7.13
C ARG A 46 2.98 -10.37 6.70
N GLU A 47 2.12 -10.00 7.65
CA GLU A 47 0.72 -9.70 7.35
C GLU A 47 0.36 -8.23 7.49
N LYS A 48 1.23 -7.43 8.12
CA LYS A 48 0.85 -6.08 8.46
C LYS A 48 2.06 -5.16 8.54
N TYR A 49 1.98 -4.03 7.85
CA TYR A 49 3.00 -3.00 7.89
C TYR A 49 2.28 -1.67 8.09
N TYR A 50 2.61 -0.93 9.16
CA TYR A 50 1.92 0.31 9.53
C TYR A 50 2.90 1.45 9.72
N LEU A 51 2.52 2.64 9.22
CA LEU A 51 3.27 3.88 9.45
C LEU A 51 2.37 4.91 10.11
N GLU A 52 2.92 5.58 11.12
CA GLU A 52 2.25 6.68 11.82
C GLU A 52 3.20 7.85 11.97
N THR A 53 2.66 9.04 12.27
CA THR A 53 3.50 10.18 12.57
C THR A 53 4.25 9.92 13.87
N ARG A 54 5.45 10.52 13.99
CA ARG A 54 6.32 10.26 15.15
C ARG A 54 5.87 10.94 16.43
N SER A 55 5.26 12.11 16.29
CA SER A 55 4.80 12.84 17.46
C SER A 55 3.30 13.02 17.40
N PRO A 56 2.68 13.33 18.54
CA PRO A 56 1.26 13.63 18.53
C PRO A 56 0.99 14.81 17.63
N SER A 57 0.32 14.55 16.53
CA SER A 57 0.07 15.57 15.51
C SER A 57 -1.39 15.92 15.39
N TYR A 58 -2.28 15.09 15.91
CA TYR A 58 -3.70 15.28 15.76
C TYR A 58 -4.38 14.90 17.07
N LYS A 59 -5.00 15.90 17.70
CA LYS A 59 -5.69 15.68 19.00
C LYS A 59 -4.78 14.95 20.00
N GLU A 60 -3.50 15.33 20.00
CA GLU A 60 -2.48 14.79 20.89
C GLU A 60 -2.22 13.29 20.72
N ASN A 61 -2.51 12.76 19.55
CA ASN A 61 -2.20 11.37 19.23
C ASN A 61 -1.42 11.29 17.93
N PRO A 62 -0.60 10.25 17.76
CA PRO A 62 0.03 10.02 16.45
C PRO A 62 -1.06 9.80 15.41
N LEU A 63 -0.82 10.27 14.20
CA LEU A 63 -1.77 10.14 13.12
C LEU A 63 -1.34 9.03 12.17
N PHE A 64 -2.27 8.16 11.83
CA PHE A 64 -2.04 7.10 10.86
C PHE A 64 -1.70 7.69 9.49
N PHE A 65 -0.66 7.17 8.83
CA PHE A 65 -0.29 7.61 7.51
C PHE A 65 -0.64 6.58 6.44
N GLY A 66 -0.21 5.34 6.63
CA GLY A 66 -0.47 4.32 5.64
C GLY A 66 -0.14 2.93 6.14
N ALA A 67 -0.62 1.94 5.40
CA ALA A 67 -0.43 0.55 5.80
C ALA A 67 -0.53 -0.38 4.62
N VAL A 68 0.07 -1.55 4.76
CA VAL A 68 -0.16 -2.68 3.86
C VAL A 68 -0.65 -3.82 4.74
N ILE A 69 -1.77 -4.41 4.36
CA ILE A 69 -2.38 -5.49 5.15
C ILE A 69 -2.66 -6.68 4.24
N ARG A 70 -2.17 -7.84 4.63
CA ARG A 70 -2.45 -9.07 3.92
C ARG A 70 -3.68 -9.72 4.51
N GLY A 71 -4.77 -9.69 3.76
CA GLY A 71 -6.02 -10.33 4.16
C GLY A 71 -6.18 -11.68 3.47
N ARG A 72 -7.37 -12.23 3.58
CA ARG A 72 -7.67 -13.51 2.94
C ARG A 72 -7.86 -13.38 1.45
N ALA A 73 -8.56 -12.33 1.03
CA ALA A 73 -8.94 -12.17 -0.37
C ALA A 73 -8.04 -11.20 -1.12
N TYR A 74 -7.40 -10.29 -0.41
CA TYR A 74 -6.60 -9.24 -1.01
C TYR A 74 -5.41 -8.89 -0.16
N VAL A 75 -4.42 -8.25 -0.79
CA VAL A 75 -3.43 -7.44 -0.09
C VAL A 75 -3.88 -6.00 -0.27
N SER A 76 -4.09 -5.29 0.82
CA SER A 76 -4.64 -3.93 0.81
C SER A 76 -3.56 -2.90 1.07
N PHE A 77 -3.63 -1.80 0.30
CA PHE A 77 -2.76 -0.64 0.47
C PHE A 77 -3.63 0.50 0.97
N HIS A 78 -3.30 1.05 2.14
CA HIS A 78 -4.08 2.12 2.76
C HIS A 78 -3.25 3.38 2.78
N LEU A 79 -3.86 4.50 2.38
CA LEU A 79 -3.18 5.78 2.35
C LEU A 79 -4.10 6.84 2.96
N MET A 80 -3.89 7.12 4.25
CA MET A 80 -4.78 7.98 5.02
C MET A 80 -4.96 9.38 4.47
N PRO A 81 -3.93 10.01 3.87
CA PRO A 81 -4.15 11.35 3.30
C PRO A 81 -5.31 11.43 2.32
N LEU A 82 -5.65 10.36 1.62
CA LEU A 82 -6.78 10.36 0.70
C LEU A 82 -8.11 10.47 1.42
N TYR A 83 -8.16 10.02 2.67
CA TYR A 83 -9.37 10.16 3.47
C TYR A 83 -9.62 11.62 3.81
N TRP A 84 -8.53 12.33 4.14
CA TRP A 84 -8.63 13.74 4.51
C TRP A 84 -8.84 14.64 3.29
N GLU A 85 -8.24 14.28 2.15
CA GLU A 85 -8.34 15.08 0.95
C GLU A 85 -8.52 14.18 -0.26
N PRO A 86 -9.76 13.76 -0.55
CA PRO A 86 -10.01 12.86 -1.70
C PRO A 86 -9.56 13.41 -3.04
N ALA A 87 -9.43 14.73 -3.15
CA ALA A 87 -8.97 15.34 -4.41
C ALA A 87 -7.55 14.90 -4.80
N LEU A 88 -6.77 14.39 -3.86
CA LEU A 88 -5.44 13.86 -4.19
C LEU A 88 -5.52 12.71 -5.18
N ALA A 89 -6.62 11.97 -5.19
CA ALA A 89 -6.81 10.84 -6.10
C ALA A 89 -7.39 11.27 -7.45
N LYS A 90 -7.60 12.56 -7.66
CA LYS A 90 -8.08 13.06 -8.93
C LYS A 90 -7.00 12.86 -9.97
N GLY A 91 -7.36 12.27 -11.09
CA GLY A 91 -6.38 12.05 -12.16
C GLY A 91 -5.64 10.73 -12.10
N ILE A 92 -5.92 9.87 -11.13
CA ILE A 92 -5.33 8.54 -11.16
C ILE A 92 -5.91 7.77 -12.33
N SER A 93 -5.20 6.75 -12.79
CA SER A 93 -5.63 5.95 -13.92
C SER A 93 -6.93 5.22 -13.62
N ALA A 94 -7.65 4.84 -14.68
CA ALA A 94 -8.85 4.05 -14.52
C ALA A 94 -8.52 2.70 -13.88
N GLU A 95 -7.38 2.12 -14.26
CA GLU A 95 -6.97 0.84 -13.70
C GLU A 95 -6.73 0.91 -12.20
N LEU A 96 -6.08 1.98 -11.73
CA LEU A 96 -5.86 2.13 -10.30
C LEU A 96 -7.17 2.41 -9.57
N ARG A 97 -8.04 3.21 -10.19
CA ARG A 97 -9.33 3.51 -9.59
C ARG A 97 -10.17 2.26 -9.40
N GLU A 98 -10.05 1.29 -10.31
CA GLU A 98 -10.77 0.03 -10.17
C GLU A 98 -10.32 -0.78 -8.96
N ARG A 99 -9.12 -0.49 -8.45
CA ARG A 99 -8.63 -1.17 -7.24
C ARG A 99 -9.10 -0.52 -5.95
N MET A 100 -9.70 0.66 -6.04
CA MET A 100 -10.14 1.37 -4.83
C MET A 100 -11.34 0.71 -4.19
N GLN A 101 -11.30 0.69 -2.86
CA GLN A 101 -12.45 0.35 -2.04
C GLN A 101 -12.57 1.44 -1.00
N GLY A 102 -13.63 2.25 -1.09
CA GLY A 102 -13.75 3.44 -0.27
C GLY A 102 -12.81 4.52 -0.76
N LYS A 103 -12.41 5.42 0.13
CA LYS A 103 -11.67 6.62 -0.23
C LYS A 103 -10.16 6.49 -0.15
N SER A 104 -9.65 5.54 0.61
CA SER A 104 -8.24 5.51 0.94
C SER A 104 -7.61 4.13 0.85
N CYS A 105 -8.30 3.17 0.29
CA CYS A 105 -7.82 1.79 0.25
C CYS A 105 -7.81 1.26 -1.18
N PHE A 106 -6.76 0.49 -1.50
CA PHE A 106 -6.61 -0.16 -2.80
C PHE A 106 -6.33 -1.64 -2.57
N ASN A 107 -7.02 -2.51 -3.31
CA ASN A 107 -6.90 -3.95 -3.14
C ASN A 107 -6.23 -4.61 -4.34
N PHE A 108 -5.27 -5.50 -4.06
CA PHE A 108 -4.53 -6.19 -5.11
C PHE A 108 -4.43 -7.68 -4.79
N VAL A 109 -4.37 -8.50 -5.85
CA VAL A 109 -4.17 -9.94 -5.71
C VAL A 109 -2.78 -10.35 -6.18
N THR A 110 -2.26 -9.64 -7.19
CA THR A 110 -0.93 -9.89 -7.75
C THR A 110 -0.17 -8.59 -7.84
N PRO A 111 1.18 -8.65 -7.96
CA PRO A 111 1.95 -7.43 -8.17
C PRO A 111 1.63 -6.80 -9.52
N ASP A 112 1.66 -5.47 -9.55
CA ASP A 112 1.47 -4.71 -10.77
C ASP A 112 2.42 -3.52 -10.70
N ALA A 113 3.55 -3.65 -11.39
CA ALA A 113 4.63 -2.66 -11.27
C ALA A 113 4.17 -1.26 -11.67
N GLU A 114 3.35 -1.17 -12.70
CA GLU A 114 2.91 0.13 -13.21
C GLU A 114 1.96 0.82 -12.23
N LEU A 115 0.99 0.07 -11.71
CA LEU A 115 0.07 0.63 -10.73
C LEU A 115 0.80 0.96 -9.42
N PHE A 116 1.81 0.16 -9.06
CA PHE A 116 2.55 0.43 -7.84
C PHE A 116 3.43 1.67 -7.98
N ARG A 117 3.94 1.96 -9.18
CA ARG A 117 4.62 3.24 -9.41
C ARG A 117 3.65 4.40 -9.28
N GLU A 118 2.43 4.22 -9.77
CA GLU A 118 1.40 5.25 -9.63
C GLU A 118 1.03 5.47 -8.16
N LEU A 119 0.94 4.38 -7.38
CA LEU A 119 0.74 4.49 -5.93
C LEU A 119 1.89 5.26 -5.27
N GLY A 120 3.12 5.06 -5.77
CA GLY A 120 4.26 5.79 -5.24
C GLY A 120 4.11 7.30 -5.42
N ARG A 121 3.66 7.71 -6.60
CA ARG A 121 3.44 9.14 -6.86
C ARG A 121 2.30 9.67 -5.98
N LEU A 122 1.26 8.88 -5.80
CA LEU A 122 0.14 9.28 -4.96
C LEU A 122 0.55 9.38 -3.50
N THR A 123 1.36 8.43 -3.04
CA THR A 123 1.88 8.45 -1.66
C THR A 123 2.72 9.68 -1.42
N ASN A 124 3.52 10.07 -2.42
CA ASN A 124 4.34 11.28 -2.31
C ASN A 124 3.47 12.53 -2.15
N ARG A 125 2.36 12.60 -2.88
CA ARG A 125 1.42 13.71 -2.73
C ARG A 125 0.77 13.70 -1.34
N GLY A 126 0.46 12.50 -0.83
CA GLY A 126 -0.09 12.39 0.51
C GLY A 126 0.88 12.80 1.59
N PHE A 127 2.15 12.45 1.43
CA PHE A 127 3.18 12.86 2.37
C PHE A 127 3.35 14.38 2.35
N ALA A 128 3.31 14.97 1.16
CA ALA A 128 3.40 16.43 1.03
C ALA A 128 2.22 17.13 1.73
N LEU A 129 1.04 16.53 1.69
CA LEU A 129 -0.12 17.06 2.39
C LEU A 129 0.12 17.10 3.90
N TYR A 130 0.63 15.99 4.45
CA TYR A 130 0.92 15.91 5.89
C TYR A 130 1.97 16.94 6.28
N LYS A 131 2.96 17.15 5.43
CA LYS A 131 3.99 18.14 5.69
C LYS A 131 3.41 19.54 5.70
N ARG A 132 2.57 19.88 4.71
CA ARG A 132 1.95 21.22 4.64
C ARG A 132 1.04 21.49 5.83
N LYS A 133 0.43 20.45 6.37
CA LYS A 133 -0.47 20.62 7.51
C LYS A 133 0.24 20.49 8.86
N ASN A 134 1.56 20.39 8.84
CA ASN A 134 2.37 20.27 10.05
C ASN A 134 1.98 19.07 10.90
N LEU A 135 1.74 17.94 10.24
CA LEU A 135 1.34 16.71 10.92
C LEU A 135 2.50 15.75 11.15
N LEU A 136 3.66 16.05 10.60
CA LEU A 136 4.84 15.19 10.75
C LEU A 136 5.60 15.46 12.04
#